data_af770af60027e2221734cae5ce4cb734
#
_entry.id   af770af60027e2221734cae5ce4cb734
#
_cell.length_a   1.000
_cell.length_b   1.000
_cell.length_c   1.000
_cell.angle_alpha   90.00
_cell.angle_beta   90.00
_cell.angle_gamma   90.00
#
_symmetry.space_group_name_H-M   'P 1'
#
loop_
_entity.id
_entity.type
_entity.pdbx_description
1 polymer ?
#
loop_
_entity_poly.entity_id
_entity_poly.type
_entity_poly.pdbx_seq_one_letter_code
_entity_poly.pdbx_strand_id
1 'polypeptide(L)'
;MYVDVTLDDIILYALEHHISDIHFDPVKTGAHVRLRQDGLLQHYMTVSFEEAELIINRIKVCSSLDISEKRLPQDGRWAWSHKDKSVTMRVSTLPSLYGETLVCRLMGNEGSHKDLKELGMQPDIFEHIEQLLKRPYGLLLICGPTGSGKTATLYAMLRMLDRKSTRL
;
A
#
# COMPACT_ATOMS: atom_id res chain seq x y z
N MET A 1 -14.62 24.79 13.74
CA MET A 1 -15.27 24.21 12.55
C MET A 1 -14.75 22.78 12.45
N TYR A 2 -15.49 21.81 13.04
CA TYR A 2 -15.16 20.40 12.91
C TYR A 2 -15.49 20.01 11.48
N VAL A 3 -14.48 19.71 10.69
CA VAL A 3 -14.67 19.04 9.42
C VAL A 3 -14.85 17.57 9.77
N ASP A 4 -16.03 17.01 9.54
CA ASP A 4 -16.28 15.57 9.63
C ASP A 4 -15.39 14.87 8.57
N VAL A 5 -14.16 14.57 8.94
CA VAL A 5 -13.23 13.84 8.05
C VAL A 5 -13.63 12.39 8.08
N THR A 6 -14.18 11.92 7.00
CA THR A 6 -14.58 10.53 6.86
C THR A 6 -13.35 9.63 6.61
N LEU A 7 -13.49 8.33 6.87
CA LEU A 7 -12.47 7.34 6.51
C LEU A 7 -12.12 7.38 5.01
N ASP A 8 -13.11 7.66 4.17
CA ASP A 8 -12.92 7.77 2.73
C ASP A 8 -12.06 9.00 2.37
N ASP A 9 -12.18 10.12 3.09
CA ASP A 9 -11.33 11.31 2.91
C ASP A 9 -9.87 11.02 3.28
N ILE A 10 -9.63 10.26 4.35
CA ILE A 10 -8.28 9.85 4.75
C ILE A 10 -7.65 8.96 3.67
N ILE A 11 -8.41 8.02 3.11
CA ILE A 11 -7.91 7.13 2.06
C ILE A 11 -7.66 7.90 0.76
N LEU A 12 -8.56 8.80 0.38
CA LEU A 12 -8.39 9.68 -0.78
C LEU A 12 -7.14 10.53 -0.66
N TYR A 13 -6.95 11.18 0.49
CA TYR A 13 -5.75 11.95 0.78
C TYR A 13 -4.48 11.08 0.68
N ALA A 14 -4.53 9.86 1.23
CA ALA A 14 -3.41 8.94 1.18
C ALA A 14 -3.02 8.56 -0.26
N LEU A 15 -4.02 8.34 -1.12
CA LEU A 15 -3.78 8.05 -2.54
C LEU A 15 -3.18 9.24 -3.30
N GLU A 16 -3.67 10.46 -3.04
CA GLU A 16 -3.19 11.68 -3.70
C GLU A 16 -1.76 12.06 -3.32
N HIS A 17 -1.37 11.74 -2.08
CA HIS A 17 -0.05 12.11 -1.54
C HIS A 17 0.94 10.93 -1.49
N HIS A 18 0.64 9.82 -2.20
CA HIS A 18 1.51 8.64 -2.27
C HIS A 18 1.89 8.07 -0.89
N ILE A 19 0.93 8.07 0.03
CA ILE A 19 1.10 7.49 1.36
C ILE A 19 1.18 5.96 1.24
N SER A 20 2.14 5.36 1.93
CA SER A 20 2.31 3.91 1.93
C SER A 20 1.50 3.21 3.02
N ASP A 21 1.40 3.83 4.20
CA ASP A 21 0.70 3.24 5.34
C ASP A 21 -0.13 4.30 6.08
N ILE A 22 -1.34 3.93 6.50
CA ILE A 22 -2.20 4.70 7.40
C ILE A 22 -2.21 3.97 8.73
N HIS A 23 -1.83 4.65 9.82
CA HIS A 23 -1.81 4.13 11.17
C HIS A 23 -2.90 4.78 12.01
N PHE A 24 -3.65 3.97 12.73
CA PHE A 24 -4.57 4.40 13.77
C PHE A 24 -4.03 3.93 15.11
N ASP A 25 -3.47 4.83 15.90
CA ASP A 25 -2.81 4.53 17.16
C ASP A 25 -3.66 5.02 18.31
N PRO A 26 -4.30 4.13 19.10
CA PRO A 26 -5.15 4.53 20.19
C PRO A 26 -4.33 5.17 21.30
N VAL A 27 -4.86 6.26 21.83
CA VAL A 27 -4.35 7.01 22.99
C VAL A 27 -5.44 7.19 24.01
N LYS A 28 -5.11 7.68 25.20
CA LYS A 28 -6.07 7.82 26.32
C LYS A 28 -7.32 8.64 25.96
N THR A 29 -7.23 9.56 25.01
CA THR A 29 -8.30 10.52 24.65
C THR A 29 -8.90 10.28 23.26
N GLY A 30 -8.53 9.20 22.56
CA GLY A 30 -8.97 8.91 21.20
C GLY A 30 -7.95 8.12 20.41
N ALA A 31 -7.68 8.51 19.17
CA ALA A 31 -6.59 7.93 18.39
C ALA A 31 -5.85 8.98 17.56
N HIS A 32 -4.55 8.77 17.42
CA HIS A 32 -3.73 9.50 16.46
C HIS A 32 -3.79 8.78 15.12
N VAL A 33 -4.17 9.50 14.07
CA VAL A 33 -4.02 9.07 12.68
C VAL A 33 -2.67 9.56 12.19
N ARG A 34 -1.80 8.62 11.82
CA ARG A 34 -0.47 8.92 11.29
C ARG A 34 -0.32 8.33 9.91
N LEU A 35 0.34 9.05 9.03
CA LEU A 35 0.55 8.67 7.64
C LEU A 35 2.04 8.47 7.38
N ARG A 36 2.39 7.40 6.66
CA ARG A 36 3.78 7.17 6.25
C ARG A 36 3.96 7.66 4.82
N GLN A 37 4.80 8.67 4.66
CA GLN A 37 5.20 9.23 3.38
C GLN A 37 6.72 9.17 3.25
N ASP A 38 7.22 8.66 2.13
CA ASP A 38 8.66 8.55 1.84
C ASP A 38 9.47 7.91 2.99
N GLY A 39 8.88 6.91 3.65
CA GLY A 39 9.48 6.21 4.79
C GLY A 39 9.30 6.89 6.14
N LEU A 40 8.89 8.16 6.19
CA LEU A 40 8.68 8.92 7.42
C LEU A 40 7.23 8.84 7.88
N LEU A 41 7.03 8.54 9.15
CA LEU A 41 5.71 8.50 9.78
C LEU A 41 5.39 9.87 10.39
N GLN A 42 4.34 10.53 9.90
CA GLN A 42 3.94 11.87 10.30
C GLN A 42 2.54 11.87 10.92
N HIS A 43 2.32 12.72 11.91
CA HIS A 43 0.99 12.95 12.48
C HIS A 43 0.12 13.68 11.46
N TYR A 44 -1.06 13.14 11.19
CA TYR A 44 -2.04 13.74 10.28
C TYR A 44 -3.17 14.43 11.04
N MET A 45 -3.83 13.71 11.95
CA MET A 45 -4.92 14.23 12.77
C MET A 45 -5.10 13.40 14.03
N THR A 46 -5.92 13.91 14.94
CA THR A 46 -6.40 13.17 16.12
C THR A 46 -7.91 13.08 16.05
N VAL A 47 -8.44 11.90 16.26
CA VAL A 47 -9.89 11.62 16.30
C VAL A 47 -10.32 11.31 17.73
N SER A 48 -11.58 11.54 18.05
CA SER A 48 -12.15 11.17 19.34
C SER A 48 -12.19 9.65 19.53
N PHE A 49 -12.49 9.19 20.73
CA PHE A 49 -12.61 7.76 21.01
C PHE A 49 -13.74 7.11 20.21
N GLU A 50 -14.89 7.78 20.13
CA GLU A 50 -16.06 7.32 19.40
C GLU A 50 -15.79 7.22 17.89
N GLU A 51 -15.17 8.25 17.32
CA GLU A 51 -14.78 8.25 15.90
C GLU A 51 -13.75 7.16 15.60
N ALA A 52 -12.75 6.99 16.46
CA ALA A 52 -11.74 5.94 16.31
C ALA A 52 -12.37 4.55 16.31
N GLU A 53 -13.29 4.29 17.25
CA GLU A 53 -13.97 2.99 17.31
C GLU A 53 -14.82 2.73 16.07
N LEU A 54 -15.55 3.72 15.59
CA LEU A 54 -16.34 3.61 14.35
C LEU A 54 -15.45 3.32 13.13
N ILE A 55 -14.34 4.04 12.99
CA ILE A 55 -13.39 3.86 11.90
C ILE A 55 -12.77 2.45 11.94
N ILE A 56 -12.27 2.03 13.10
CA ILE A 56 -11.64 0.72 13.27
C ILE A 56 -12.64 -0.40 12.97
N ASN A 57 -13.85 -0.32 13.51
CA ASN A 57 -14.89 -1.31 13.28
C ASN A 57 -15.25 -1.39 11.79
N ARG A 58 -15.40 -0.25 11.10
CA ARG A 58 -15.65 -0.23 9.65
C ARG A 58 -14.53 -0.88 8.87
N ILE A 59 -13.27 -0.60 9.20
CA ILE A 59 -12.11 -1.21 8.54
C ILE A 59 -12.10 -2.73 8.80
N LYS A 60 -12.37 -3.18 10.03
CA LYS A 60 -12.43 -4.61 10.37
C LYS A 60 -13.49 -5.33 9.55
N VAL A 61 -14.71 -4.77 9.45
CA VAL A 61 -15.79 -5.34 8.61
C VAL A 61 -15.35 -5.47 7.16
N CYS A 62 -14.84 -4.38 6.59
CA CYS A 62 -14.43 -4.34 5.18
C CYS A 62 -13.25 -5.27 4.87
N SER A 63 -12.46 -5.63 5.89
CA SER A 63 -11.29 -6.51 5.78
C SER A 63 -11.58 -7.96 6.18
N SER A 64 -12.86 -8.29 6.49
CA SER A 64 -13.30 -9.60 6.99
C SER A 64 -12.62 -10.01 8.31
N LEU A 65 -12.35 -9.04 9.19
CA LEU A 65 -11.81 -9.26 10.52
C LEU A 65 -12.94 -9.35 11.55
N ASP A 66 -12.69 -10.04 12.66
CA ASP A 66 -13.63 -10.15 13.77
C ASP A 66 -13.65 -8.85 14.60
N ILE A 67 -14.81 -8.17 14.64
CA ILE A 67 -15.01 -6.93 15.38
C ILE A 67 -14.97 -7.17 16.89
N SER A 68 -15.45 -8.36 17.33
CA SER A 68 -15.56 -8.70 18.74
C SER A 68 -14.22 -9.07 19.38
N GLU A 69 -13.28 -9.56 18.59
CA GLU A 69 -11.95 -9.93 19.07
C GLU A 69 -11.04 -8.70 19.06
N LYS A 70 -10.62 -8.25 20.24
CA LYS A 70 -9.76 -7.08 20.46
C LYS A 70 -8.44 -7.43 21.16
N ARG A 71 -8.22 -8.71 21.49
CA ARG A 71 -7.08 -9.17 22.30
C ARG A 71 -6.01 -9.90 21.47
N LEU A 72 -6.36 -10.37 20.27
CA LEU A 72 -5.46 -11.10 19.40
C LEU A 72 -5.16 -10.29 18.13
N PRO A 73 -3.94 -10.37 17.62
CA PRO A 73 -3.60 -9.80 16.33
C PRO A 73 -4.46 -10.39 15.22
N GLN A 74 -4.87 -9.56 14.28
CA GLN A 74 -5.61 -9.99 13.10
C GLN A 74 -5.00 -9.37 11.85
N ASP A 75 -5.03 -10.12 10.75
CA ASP A 75 -4.59 -9.68 9.42
C ASP A 75 -5.69 -9.91 8.40
N GLY A 76 -5.92 -8.93 7.54
CA GLY A 76 -6.93 -8.99 6.49
C GLY A 76 -6.55 -8.20 5.26
N ARG A 77 -7.45 -8.21 4.28
CA ARG A 77 -7.32 -7.42 3.06
C ARG A 77 -8.63 -6.70 2.77
N TRP A 78 -8.51 -5.47 2.34
CA TRP A 78 -9.66 -4.66 1.94
C TRP A 78 -9.41 -4.06 0.55
N ALA A 79 -10.30 -4.38 -0.38
CA ALA A 79 -10.38 -3.70 -1.67
C ALA A 79 -11.34 -2.52 -1.53
N TRP A 80 -10.79 -1.32 -1.42
CA TRP A 80 -11.55 -0.08 -1.32
C TRP A 80 -11.73 0.54 -2.71
N SER A 81 -12.90 1.12 -2.96
CA SER A 81 -13.19 1.88 -4.18
C SER A 81 -14.13 3.04 -3.90
N HIS A 82 -13.86 4.19 -4.49
CA HIS A 82 -14.70 5.38 -4.42
C HIS A 82 -14.56 6.17 -5.72
N LYS A 83 -15.68 6.35 -6.43
CA LYS A 83 -15.72 6.93 -7.79
C LYS A 83 -14.72 6.20 -8.71
N ASP A 84 -13.75 6.93 -9.28
CA ASP A 84 -12.75 6.40 -10.22
C ASP A 84 -11.48 5.89 -9.55
N LYS A 85 -11.40 5.98 -8.21
CA LYS A 85 -10.23 5.56 -7.44
C LYS A 85 -10.47 4.24 -6.75
N SER A 86 -9.49 3.35 -6.80
CA SER A 86 -9.51 2.08 -6.08
C SER A 86 -8.13 1.73 -5.55
N VAL A 87 -8.09 1.05 -4.43
CA VAL A 87 -6.85 0.56 -3.84
C VAL A 87 -7.11 -0.71 -3.03
N THR A 88 -6.21 -1.66 -3.12
CA THR A 88 -6.19 -2.80 -2.20
C THR A 88 -5.30 -2.45 -1.02
N MET A 89 -5.79 -2.69 0.19
CA MET A 89 -5.03 -2.48 1.41
C MET A 89 -4.84 -3.80 2.15
N ARG A 90 -3.66 -3.99 2.71
CA ARG A 90 -3.45 -4.99 3.76
C ARG A 90 -3.71 -4.31 5.09
N VAL A 91 -4.55 -4.92 5.90
CA VAL A 91 -4.96 -4.42 7.21
C VAL A 91 -4.42 -5.36 8.28
N SER A 92 -3.76 -4.79 9.27
CA SER A 92 -3.27 -5.54 10.44
C SER A 92 -3.74 -4.82 11.71
N THR A 93 -4.24 -5.58 12.68
CA THR A 93 -4.59 -5.06 14.01
C THR A 93 -3.71 -5.70 15.07
N LEU A 94 -3.36 -4.92 16.08
CA LEU A 94 -2.57 -5.35 17.23
C LEU A 94 -3.16 -4.77 18.51
N PRO A 95 -3.32 -5.57 19.58
CA PRO A 95 -3.70 -5.04 20.88
C PRO A 95 -2.68 -4.04 21.39
N SER A 96 -3.14 -2.96 21.99
CA SER A 96 -2.30 -1.97 22.66
C SER A 96 -2.91 -1.52 23.99
N LEU A 97 -2.22 -0.65 24.72
CA LEU A 97 -2.63 -0.24 26.06
C LEU A 97 -4.01 0.47 26.08
N TYR A 98 -4.33 1.23 25.04
CA TYR A 98 -5.56 2.05 24.98
C TYR A 98 -6.57 1.55 23.93
N GLY A 99 -6.41 0.33 23.42
CA GLY A 99 -7.28 -0.25 22.41
C GLY A 99 -6.48 -1.03 21.36
N GLU A 100 -7.01 -1.12 20.13
CA GLU A 100 -6.31 -1.77 19.05
C GLU A 100 -5.58 -0.74 18.18
N THR A 101 -4.28 -0.90 17.98
CA THR A 101 -3.56 -0.24 16.88
C THR A 101 -3.95 -0.91 15.59
N LEU A 102 -4.27 -0.13 14.56
CA LEU A 102 -4.62 -0.62 13.24
C LEU A 102 -3.72 0.03 12.18
N VAL A 103 -3.20 -0.78 11.27
CA VAL A 103 -2.38 -0.31 10.16
C VAL A 103 -3.00 -0.76 8.84
N CYS A 104 -3.30 0.21 7.98
CA CYS A 104 -3.67 -0.04 6.59
C CYS A 104 -2.45 0.25 5.70
N ARG A 105 -1.83 -0.79 5.15
CA ARG A 105 -0.82 -0.63 4.10
C ARG A 105 -1.49 -0.57 2.75
N LEU A 106 -1.35 0.55 2.07
CA LEU A 106 -1.82 0.71 0.71
C LEU A 106 -0.92 -0.13 -0.19
N MET A 107 -1.50 -1.18 -0.73
CA MET A 107 -0.84 -1.92 -1.79
C MET A 107 -1.02 -1.06 -3.04
N GLY A 108 -0.02 -0.27 -3.37
CA GLY A 108 -0.02 0.47 -4.62
C GLY A 108 -0.38 -0.50 -5.73
N ASN A 109 -0.87 0.00 -6.84
CA ASN A 109 -0.88 -0.75 -8.08
C ASN A 109 0.60 -1.05 -8.41
N GLU A 110 1.17 -2.05 -7.70
CA GLU A 110 2.52 -2.57 -7.96
C GLU A 110 2.61 -3.16 -9.37
N GLY A 111 1.48 -3.17 -10.05
CA GLY A 111 1.35 -3.34 -11.46
C GLY A 111 1.18 -2.03 -12.21
N SER A 112 1.70 -0.88 -11.72
CA SER A 112 1.74 0.30 -12.58
C SER A 112 2.33 -0.11 -13.91
N HIS A 113 1.53 0.08 -14.97
CA HIS A 113 1.81 -0.42 -16.31
C HIS A 113 3.01 0.29 -16.98
N LYS A 114 4.01 0.70 -16.19
CA LYS A 114 5.22 1.35 -16.67
C LYS A 114 6.12 0.36 -17.37
N ASP A 115 6.51 0.68 -18.56
CA ASP A 115 7.56 -0.03 -19.28
C ASP A 115 8.93 0.30 -18.68
N LEU A 116 9.94 -0.53 -18.91
CA LEU A 116 11.31 -0.31 -18.37
C LEU A 116 11.86 1.08 -18.70
N LYS A 117 11.51 1.65 -19.84
CA LYS A 117 11.90 3.01 -20.25
C LYS A 117 11.26 4.08 -19.34
N GLU A 118 10.01 3.87 -18.94
CA GLU A 118 9.27 4.79 -18.07
C GLU A 118 9.72 4.73 -16.61
N LEU A 119 10.45 3.67 -16.24
CA LEU A 119 11.07 3.55 -14.91
C LEU A 119 12.36 4.37 -14.75
N GLY A 120 12.75 5.16 -15.77
CA GLY A 120 13.95 5.99 -15.72
C GLY A 120 15.25 5.24 -15.94
N MET A 121 15.19 4.05 -16.55
CA MET A 121 16.39 3.26 -16.86
C MET A 121 17.20 3.93 -17.96
N GLN A 122 18.53 3.98 -17.78
CA GLN A 122 19.44 4.51 -18.79
C GLN A 122 19.39 3.67 -20.07
N PRO A 123 19.51 4.30 -21.25
CA PRO A 123 19.33 3.60 -22.54
C PRO A 123 20.28 2.42 -22.76
N ASP A 124 21.53 2.56 -22.37
CA ASP A 124 22.55 1.51 -22.46
C ASP A 124 22.24 0.28 -21.60
N ILE A 125 21.76 0.52 -20.37
CA ILE A 125 21.31 -0.54 -19.47
C ILE A 125 20.05 -1.21 -20.02
N PHE A 126 19.12 -0.42 -20.56
CA PHE A 126 17.91 -0.95 -21.19
C PHE A 126 18.24 -1.91 -22.34
N GLU A 127 19.13 -1.51 -23.25
CA GLU A 127 19.57 -2.36 -24.39
C GLU A 127 20.21 -3.65 -23.91
N HIS A 128 21.03 -3.58 -22.87
CA HIS A 128 21.67 -4.75 -22.26
C HIS A 128 20.63 -5.73 -21.70
N ILE A 129 19.67 -5.23 -20.94
CA ILE A 129 18.58 -6.03 -20.38
C ILE A 129 17.74 -6.64 -21.52
N GLU A 130 17.44 -5.88 -22.56
CA GLU A 130 16.70 -6.39 -23.70
C GLU A 130 17.42 -7.56 -24.39
N GLN A 131 18.75 -7.51 -24.51
CA GLN A 131 19.56 -8.59 -25.04
C GLN A 131 19.58 -9.81 -24.11
N LEU A 132 19.69 -9.60 -22.79
CA LEU A 132 19.63 -10.67 -21.80
C LEU A 132 18.28 -11.40 -21.81
N LEU A 133 17.20 -10.67 -21.93
CA LEU A 133 15.83 -11.22 -21.98
C LEU A 133 15.53 -11.99 -23.28
N LYS A 134 16.41 -11.93 -24.31
CA LYS A 134 16.30 -12.76 -25.53
C LYS A 134 16.90 -14.16 -25.34
N ARG A 135 17.67 -14.38 -24.27
CA ARG A 135 18.29 -15.69 -24.03
C ARG A 135 17.23 -16.69 -23.55
N PRO A 136 17.28 -17.94 -24.02
CA PRO A 136 16.27 -18.94 -23.65
C PRO A 136 16.41 -19.49 -22.24
N TYR A 137 17.54 -19.24 -21.56
CA TYR A 137 17.81 -19.67 -20.19
C TYR A 137 18.78 -18.70 -19.51
N GLY A 138 18.76 -18.69 -18.19
CA GLY A 138 19.64 -17.87 -17.36
C GLY A 138 18.97 -17.51 -16.03
N LEU A 139 19.72 -16.83 -15.19
CA LEU A 139 19.25 -16.27 -13.94
C LEU A 139 19.56 -14.77 -13.90
N LEU A 140 18.55 -13.95 -13.63
CA LEU A 140 18.67 -12.52 -13.50
C LEU A 140 18.27 -12.14 -12.06
N LEU A 141 19.20 -11.57 -11.31
CA LEU A 141 18.99 -11.18 -9.93
C LEU A 141 18.82 -9.65 -9.83
N ILE A 142 17.73 -9.21 -9.19
CA ILE A 142 17.47 -7.80 -8.91
C ILE A 142 17.64 -7.59 -7.41
N CYS A 143 18.68 -6.86 -7.00
CA CYS A 143 19.01 -6.58 -5.62
C CYS A 143 18.89 -5.09 -5.31
N GLY A 144 18.57 -4.78 -4.05
CA GLY A 144 18.48 -3.40 -3.57
C GLY A 144 17.64 -3.28 -2.29
N PRO A 145 17.64 -2.13 -1.62
CA PRO A 145 16.86 -1.88 -0.41
C PRO A 145 15.34 -1.90 -0.69
N THR A 146 14.54 -1.92 0.37
CA THR A 146 13.07 -1.78 0.26
C THR A 146 12.73 -0.44 -0.39
N GLY A 147 11.73 -0.41 -1.28
CA GLY A 147 11.32 0.80 -2.00
C GLY A 147 12.18 1.18 -3.21
N SER A 148 13.28 0.46 -3.51
CA SER A 148 14.17 0.79 -4.65
C SER A 148 13.63 0.43 -6.03
N GLY A 149 12.37 0.00 -6.15
CA GLY A 149 11.76 -0.31 -7.44
C GLY A 149 12.02 -1.74 -7.98
N LYS A 150 12.58 -2.67 -7.17
CA LYS A 150 12.86 -4.05 -7.59
C LYS A 150 11.67 -4.76 -8.23
N THR A 151 10.55 -4.73 -7.55
CA THR A 151 9.30 -5.37 -8.02
C THR A 151 8.79 -4.72 -9.29
N ALA A 152 8.80 -3.38 -9.38
CA ALA A 152 8.40 -2.65 -10.57
C ALA A 152 9.28 -3.02 -11.78
N THR A 153 10.59 -3.09 -11.58
CA THR A 153 11.56 -3.50 -12.62
C THR A 153 11.31 -4.94 -13.07
N LEU A 154 11.08 -5.86 -12.11
CA LEU A 154 10.78 -7.27 -12.42
C LEU A 154 9.50 -7.41 -13.26
N TYR A 155 8.42 -6.73 -12.87
CA TYR A 155 7.17 -6.76 -13.63
C TYR A 155 7.32 -6.15 -15.04
N ALA A 156 8.08 -5.06 -15.17
CA ALA A 156 8.35 -4.47 -16.47
C ALA A 156 9.13 -5.43 -17.40
N MET A 157 10.11 -6.18 -16.86
CA MET A 157 10.83 -7.22 -17.59
C MET A 157 9.93 -8.39 -18.00
N LEU A 158 9.08 -8.87 -17.07
CA LEU A 158 8.14 -9.96 -17.37
C LEU A 158 7.17 -9.58 -18.50
N ARG A 159 6.70 -8.35 -18.53
CA ARG A 159 5.86 -7.84 -19.63
C ARG A 159 6.59 -7.80 -20.95
N MET A 160 7.87 -7.46 -20.96
CA MET A 160 8.66 -7.52 -22.19
C MET A 160 8.77 -8.94 -22.73
N LEU A 161 8.87 -9.95 -21.86
CA LEU A 161 8.87 -11.35 -22.21
C LEU A 161 7.51 -11.80 -22.75
N ASP A 162 6.41 -11.43 -22.06
CA ASP A 162 5.05 -11.81 -22.46
C ASP A 162 4.66 -11.23 -23.82
N ARG A 163 4.94 -9.94 -24.07
CA ARG A 163 4.72 -9.30 -25.38
C ARG A 163 5.50 -9.97 -26.51
N LYS A 164 6.63 -10.64 -26.23
CA LYS A 164 7.39 -11.39 -27.24
C LYS A 164 6.81 -12.77 -27.46
N SER A 165 6.29 -13.41 -26.42
CA SER A 165 5.61 -14.72 -26.49
C SER A 165 4.31 -14.67 -27.31
N THR A 166 3.60 -13.58 -27.29
CA THR A 166 2.31 -13.40 -28.01
C THR A 166 2.50 -13.08 -29.51
N ARG A 167 3.72 -12.90 -29.98
CA ARG A 167 4.06 -12.61 -31.40
C ARG A 167 4.63 -13.81 -32.19
N LEU A 168 4.55 -15.01 -31.64
CA LEU A 168 4.75 -16.28 -32.27
C LEU A 168 3.41 -16.95 -32.55
#